data_ea097226fd3cf0b19db36da383c66767
#
_entry.id   ea097226fd3cf0b19db36da383c66767
#
_cell.length_a   1.000
_cell.length_b   1.000
_cell.length_c   1.000
_cell.angle_alpha   90.00
_cell.angle_beta   90.00
_cell.angle_gamma   90.00
#
_symmetry.space_group_name_H-M   'P 1'
#
loop_
_entity.id
_entity.type
_entity.pdbx_description
1 polymer ?
#
loop_
_entity_poly.entity_id
_entity_poly.type
_entity_poly.pdbx_seq_one_letter_code
_entity_poly.pdbx_strand_id
1 'polypeptide(L)'
;MRRIVALMAVGAAIVGCSTVDPAPKLKAATSAIEAAKAAGAANFPASSDLIAQAEKYLASAQSLIKGGDNSAAIQQLSLASAAADDAKVKATEVTNVAKVKELDAQIADLKAKLGK
;
A
#
# COMPACT_ATOMS: atom_id res chain seq x y z
N MET A 1 -37.10 -28.85 11.27
CA MET A 1 -36.09 -28.65 10.28
C MET A 1 -36.27 -27.39 9.45
N ARG A 2 -37.43 -27.17 9.02
CA ARG A 2 -37.64 -26.02 8.18
C ARG A 2 -37.38 -24.74 8.87
N ARG A 3 -37.58 -24.65 10.10
CA ARG A 3 -37.43 -23.38 10.78
C ARG A 3 -36.01 -22.85 10.74
N ILE A 4 -35.10 -23.70 10.68
CA ILE A 4 -33.73 -23.32 10.78
C ILE A 4 -33.29 -22.45 9.64
N VAL A 5 -33.77 -22.78 8.54
CA VAL A 5 -33.34 -22.08 7.34
C VAL A 5 -33.62 -20.60 7.36
N ALA A 6 -34.75 -20.27 7.88
CA ALA A 6 -35.17 -18.91 7.87
C ALA A 6 -34.21 -17.99 8.61
N LEU A 7 -33.63 -18.52 9.58
CA LEU A 7 -32.76 -17.70 10.42
C LEU A 7 -31.53 -17.18 9.74
N MET A 8 -30.97 -18.01 8.93
CA MET A 8 -29.73 -17.61 8.31
C MET A 8 -29.89 -16.40 7.46
N ALA A 9 -30.90 -16.38 6.72
CA ALA A 9 -31.12 -15.31 5.78
C ALA A 9 -31.15 -13.97 6.46
N VAL A 10 -31.74 -13.95 7.57
CA VAL A 10 -31.92 -12.71 8.29
C VAL A 10 -30.58 -12.14 8.75
N GLY A 11 -29.80 -13.00 9.32
CA GLY A 11 -28.55 -12.56 9.86
C GLY A 11 -27.65 -11.92 8.83
N ALA A 12 -27.63 -12.53 7.68
CA ALA A 12 -26.77 -12.04 6.64
C ALA A 12 -27.15 -10.63 6.18
N ALA A 13 -28.42 -10.44 6.01
CA ALA A 13 -28.90 -9.15 5.55
C ALA A 13 -28.53 -8.02 6.48
N ILE A 14 -28.68 -8.26 7.73
CA ILE A 14 -28.40 -7.23 8.71
C ILE A 14 -26.95 -6.83 8.71
N VAL A 15 -26.10 -7.79 8.69
CA VAL A 15 -24.69 -7.53 8.76
C VAL A 15 -24.22 -6.75 7.54
N GLY A 16 -24.70 -7.10 6.38
CA GLY A 16 -24.29 -6.43 5.17
C GLY A 16 -24.65 -4.98 5.11
N CYS A 17 -25.76 -4.63 5.71
CA CYS A 17 -26.23 -3.26 5.67
C CYS A 17 -25.71 -2.42 6.81
N SER A 18 -25.08 -3.02 7.75
CA SER A 18 -24.60 -2.32 8.91
C SER A 18 -23.51 -1.35 8.57
N THR A 19 -23.10 -0.64 9.55
CA THR A 19 -22.07 0.36 9.41
C THR A 19 -20.77 -0.24 8.95
N VAL A 20 -20.16 0.38 7.98
CA VAL A 20 -18.84 0.04 7.53
C VAL A 20 -17.90 1.11 8.05
N ASP A 21 -16.93 0.70 8.84
CA ASP A 21 -16.01 1.64 9.46
C ASP A 21 -14.73 1.74 8.62
N PRO A 22 -14.46 2.89 8.03
CA PRO A 22 -13.25 3.08 7.23
C PRO A 22 -12.00 3.34 8.05
N ALA A 23 -12.12 3.57 9.36
CA ALA A 23 -10.99 3.96 10.19
C ALA A 23 -9.81 2.98 10.16
N PRO A 24 -10.01 1.65 10.28
CA PRO A 24 -8.89 0.73 10.18
C PRO A 24 -8.19 0.79 8.83
N LYS A 25 -8.95 0.92 7.75
CA LYS A 25 -8.40 1.02 6.40
C LYS A 25 -7.66 2.33 6.19
N LEU A 26 -8.19 3.41 6.76
CA LEU A 26 -7.55 4.72 6.69
C LEU A 26 -6.18 4.67 7.37
N LYS A 27 -6.13 4.07 8.54
CA LYS A 27 -4.87 3.91 9.26
C LYS A 27 -3.88 3.04 8.49
N ALA A 28 -4.36 1.95 7.91
CA ALA A 28 -3.53 1.05 7.12
C ALA A 28 -2.95 1.76 5.88
N ALA A 29 -3.75 2.52 5.18
CA ALA A 29 -3.31 3.25 4.00
C ALA A 29 -2.27 4.32 4.37
N THR A 30 -2.52 5.06 5.43
CA THR A 30 -1.59 6.08 5.92
C THR A 30 -0.25 5.43 6.28
N SER A 31 -0.29 4.33 7.02
CA SER A 31 0.92 3.61 7.43
C SER A 31 1.68 3.06 6.22
N ALA A 32 0.97 2.57 5.21
CA ALA A 32 1.60 2.06 3.98
C ALA A 32 2.34 3.17 3.24
N ILE A 33 1.74 4.36 3.15
CA ILE A 33 2.37 5.51 2.51
C ILE A 33 3.63 5.94 3.28
N GLU A 34 3.53 5.99 4.60
CA GLU A 34 4.66 6.35 5.43
C GLU A 34 5.79 5.32 5.31
N ALA A 35 5.46 4.04 5.30
CA ALA A 35 6.44 2.97 5.13
C ALA A 35 7.13 3.06 3.78
N ALA A 36 6.40 3.39 2.72
CA ALA A 36 6.97 3.56 1.39
C ALA A 36 7.93 4.76 1.36
N LYS A 37 7.55 5.86 1.98
CA LYS A 37 8.42 7.05 2.09
C LYS A 37 9.68 6.73 2.88
N ALA A 38 9.54 5.98 3.96
CA ALA A 38 10.68 5.55 4.78
C ALA A 38 11.63 4.64 3.99
N ALA A 39 11.11 3.87 3.05
CA ALA A 39 11.92 3.05 2.17
C ALA A 39 12.59 3.86 1.05
N GLY A 40 12.37 5.16 0.98
CA GLY A 40 12.98 6.04 0.00
C GLY A 40 12.17 6.20 -1.27
N ALA A 41 10.90 5.83 -1.26
CA ALA A 41 10.08 5.89 -2.46
C ALA A 41 9.95 7.28 -3.06
N ALA A 42 10.03 8.32 -2.24
CA ALA A 42 9.94 9.69 -2.72
C ALA A 42 11.19 10.13 -3.50
N ASN A 43 12.27 9.40 -3.40
CA ASN A 43 13.56 9.78 -3.98
C ASN A 43 13.74 9.30 -5.43
N PHE A 44 12.87 8.46 -5.92
CA PHE A 44 13.00 7.87 -7.26
C PHE A 44 11.75 8.17 -8.08
N PRO A 45 11.90 8.64 -9.35
CA PRO A 45 10.73 9.05 -10.15
C PRO A 45 9.61 8.01 -10.23
N ALA A 46 9.95 6.76 -10.50
CA ALA A 46 8.93 5.72 -10.67
C ALA A 46 8.14 5.46 -9.39
N SER A 47 8.80 5.50 -8.25
CA SER A 47 8.13 5.26 -6.96
C SER A 47 7.48 6.53 -6.42
N SER A 48 8.04 7.70 -6.70
CA SER A 48 7.43 8.95 -6.26
C SER A 48 6.07 9.18 -6.92
N ASP A 49 5.92 8.78 -8.18
CA ASP A 49 4.63 8.86 -8.86
C ASP A 49 3.59 7.96 -8.19
N LEU A 50 4.00 6.78 -7.77
CA LEU A 50 3.12 5.87 -7.03
C LEU A 50 2.73 6.44 -5.66
N ILE A 51 3.64 7.12 -5.00
CA ILE A 51 3.34 7.82 -3.74
C ILE A 51 2.30 8.91 -3.98
N ALA A 52 2.50 9.72 -5.02
CA ALA A 52 1.54 10.77 -5.38
C ALA A 52 0.16 10.18 -5.66
N GLN A 53 0.12 9.07 -6.37
CA GLN A 53 -1.13 8.37 -6.66
C GLN A 53 -1.79 7.84 -5.37
N ALA A 54 -1.01 7.27 -4.48
CA ALA A 54 -1.51 6.79 -3.20
C ALA A 54 -2.11 7.94 -2.38
N GLU A 55 -1.45 9.07 -2.36
CA GLU A 55 -1.94 10.26 -1.66
C GLU A 55 -3.23 10.80 -2.25
N LYS A 56 -3.39 10.72 -3.57
CA LYS A 56 -4.64 11.11 -4.23
C LYS A 56 -5.79 10.19 -3.82
N TYR A 57 -5.54 8.90 -3.80
CA TYR A 57 -6.56 7.94 -3.34
C TYR A 57 -6.92 8.19 -1.87
N LEU A 58 -5.93 8.50 -1.06
CA LEU A 58 -6.15 8.80 0.36
C LEU A 58 -7.02 10.04 0.51
N ALA A 59 -6.71 11.10 -0.21
CA ALA A 59 -7.49 12.34 -0.17
C ALA A 59 -8.92 12.11 -0.64
N SER A 60 -9.10 11.33 -1.71
CA SER A 60 -10.41 10.96 -2.21
C SER A 60 -11.22 10.21 -1.14
N ALA A 61 -10.56 9.26 -0.47
CA ALA A 61 -11.21 8.50 0.59
C ALA A 61 -11.65 9.39 1.74
N GLN A 62 -10.82 10.31 2.15
CA GLN A 62 -11.15 11.24 3.23
C GLN A 62 -12.36 12.11 2.87
N SER A 63 -12.44 12.53 1.63
CA SER A 63 -13.58 13.28 1.13
C SER A 63 -14.85 12.44 1.15
N LEU A 64 -14.76 11.18 0.75
CA LEU A 64 -15.89 10.25 0.78
C LEU A 64 -16.36 9.97 2.21
N ILE A 65 -15.44 9.86 3.14
CA ILE A 65 -15.77 9.68 4.55
C ILE A 65 -16.57 10.87 5.07
N LYS A 66 -16.14 12.07 4.74
CA LYS A 66 -16.85 13.30 5.14
C LYS A 66 -18.24 13.34 4.54
N GLY A 67 -18.41 12.81 3.33
CA GLY A 67 -19.71 12.74 2.67
C GLY A 67 -20.57 11.59 3.14
N GLY A 68 -20.05 10.70 3.98
CA GLY A 68 -20.80 9.57 4.50
C GLY A 68 -20.75 8.32 3.64
N ASP A 69 -19.99 8.33 2.54
CA ASP A 69 -19.87 7.17 1.66
C ASP A 69 -18.68 6.31 2.06
N ASN A 70 -18.84 5.63 3.17
CA ASN A 70 -17.76 4.84 3.76
C ASN A 70 -17.38 3.64 2.90
N SER A 71 -18.33 3.08 2.18
CA SER A 71 -18.07 1.94 1.31
C SER A 71 -17.14 2.31 0.16
N ALA A 72 -17.43 3.44 -0.51
CA ALA A 72 -16.56 3.94 -1.56
C ALA A 72 -15.21 4.37 -1.01
N ALA A 73 -15.19 4.94 0.18
CA ALA A 73 -13.96 5.33 0.85
C ALA A 73 -13.03 4.13 1.06
N ILE A 74 -13.58 3.01 1.49
CA ILE A 74 -12.79 1.79 1.72
C ILE A 74 -12.15 1.31 0.43
N GLN A 75 -12.84 1.42 -0.69
CA GLN A 75 -12.27 1.07 -1.99
C GLN A 75 -11.07 1.97 -2.31
N GLN A 76 -11.22 3.27 -2.11
CA GLN A 76 -10.13 4.22 -2.34
C GLN A 76 -8.94 3.96 -1.41
N LEU A 77 -9.22 3.59 -0.16
CA LEU A 77 -8.17 3.27 0.79
C LEU A 77 -7.40 2.01 0.40
N SER A 78 -8.10 1.03 -0.15
CA SER A 78 -7.45 -0.19 -0.67
C SER A 78 -6.52 0.14 -1.84
N LEU A 79 -6.95 1.04 -2.73
CA LEU A 79 -6.13 1.50 -3.84
C LEU A 79 -4.91 2.29 -3.34
N ALA A 80 -5.12 3.12 -2.33
CA ALA A 80 -4.02 3.87 -1.73
C ALA A 80 -2.95 2.94 -1.14
N SER A 81 -3.38 1.92 -0.41
CA SER A 81 -2.46 0.94 0.17
C SER A 81 -1.71 0.18 -0.91
N ALA A 82 -2.39 -0.25 -1.96
CA ALA A 82 -1.77 -0.98 -3.06
C ALA A 82 -0.71 -0.12 -3.77
N ALA A 83 -1.04 1.13 -4.06
CA ALA A 83 -0.09 2.05 -4.71
C ALA A 83 1.13 2.31 -3.82
N ALA A 84 0.91 2.45 -2.52
CA ALA A 84 2.00 2.65 -1.56
C ALA A 84 2.90 1.43 -1.45
N ASP A 85 2.32 0.24 -1.45
CA ASP A 85 3.08 -1.00 -1.41
C ASP A 85 3.93 -1.17 -2.68
N ASP A 86 3.36 -0.85 -3.84
CA ASP A 86 4.09 -0.86 -5.10
C ASP A 86 5.24 0.15 -5.06
N ALA A 87 5.01 1.33 -4.52
CA ALA A 87 6.04 2.34 -4.38
C ALA A 87 7.20 1.84 -3.51
N LYS A 88 6.88 1.15 -2.43
CA LYS A 88 7.87 0.58 -1.54
C LYS A 88 8.72 -0.48 -2.24
N VAL A 89 8.06 -1.37 -2.99
CA VAL A 89 8.75 -2.41 -3.75
C VAL A 89 9.69 -1.79 -4.78
N LYS A 90 9.21 -0.79 -5.53
CA LYS A 90 10.03 -0.11 -6.53
C LYS A 90 11.26 0.56 -5.90
N ALA A 91 11.07 1.23 -4.78
CA ALA A 91 12.19 1.87 -4.08
C ALA A 91 13.22 0.83 -3.61
N THR A 92 12.74 -0.28 -3.09
CA THR A 92 13.62 -1.36 -2.63
C THR A 92 14.39 -1.98 -3.80
N GLU A 93 13.73 -2.18 -4.94
CA GLU A 93 14.39 -2.69 -6.15
C GLU A 93 15.53 -1.77 -6.59
N VAL A 94 15.26 -0.48 -6.67
CA VAL A 94 16.28 0.50 -7.09
C VAL A 94 17.46 0.47 -6.12
N THR A 95 17.18 0.44 -4.84
CA THR A 95 18.22 0.41 -3.82
C THR A 95 19.05 -0.86 -3.93
N ASN A 96 18.42 -2.00 -4.14
CA ASN A 96 19.11 -3.28 -4.26
C ASN A 96 19.98 -3.33 -5.51
N VAL A 97 19.49 -2.81 -6.63
CA VAL A 97 20.28 -2.74 -7.87
C VAL A 97 21.53 -1.87 -7.63
N ALA A 98 21.39 -0.76 -6.95
CA ALA A 98 22.51 0.11 -6.64
C ALA A 98 23.55 -0.61 -5.77
N LYS A 99 23.08 -1.35 -4.76
CA LYS A 99 23.96 -2.12 -3.89
C LYS A 99 24.70 -3.23 -4.65
N VAL A 100 24.03 -3.92 -5.57
CA VAL A 100 24.65 -4.95 -6.38
C VAL A 100 25.77 -4.34 -7.23
N LYS A 101 25.52 -3.21 -7.86
CA LYS A 101 26.55 -2.53 -8.65
C LYS A 101 27.76 -2.13 -7.80
N GLU A 102 27.51 -1.65 -6.60
CA GLU A 102 28.59 -1.29 -5.68
C GLU A 102 29.41 -2.53 -5.29
N LEU A 103 28.75 -3.64 -4.97
CA LEU A 103 29.42 -4.88 -4.63
C LEU A 103 30.23 -5.43 -5.79
N ASP A 104 29.69 -5.35 -7.00
CA ASP A 104 30.41 -5.78 -8.21
C ASP A 104 31.69 -4.97 -8.40
N ALA A 105 31.61 -3.65 -8.15
CA ALA A 105 32.77 -2.79 -8.24
C ALA A 105 33.81 -3.17 -7.19
N GLN A 106 33.38 -3.48 -5.98
CA GLN A 106 34.27 -3.90 -4.91
C GLN A 106 34.93 -5.25 -5.24
N ILE A 107 34.17 -6.17 -5.79
CA ILE A 107 34.70 -7.47 -6.22
C ILE A 107 35.75 -7.28 -7.29
N ALA A 108 35.49 -6.44 -8.28
CA ALA A 108 36.44 -6.16 -9.35
C ALA A 108 37.73 -5.56 -8.79
N ASP A 109 37.61 -4.62 -7.85
CA ASP A 109 38.76 -4.00 -7.21
C ASP A 109 39.59 -5.03 -6.44
N LEU A 110 38.93 -5.88 -5.67
CA LEU A 110 39.61 -6.94 -4.91
C LEU A 110 40.31 -7.94 -5.82
N LYS A 111 39.66 -8.33 -6.92
CA LYS A 111 40.28 -9.23 -7.89
C LYS A 111 41.53 -8.62 -8.51
N ALA A 112 41.47 -7.33 -8.82
CA ALA A 112 42.61 -6.61 -9.35
C ALA A 112 43.76 -6.61 -8.35
N LYS A 113 43.49 -6.43 -7.10
CA LYS A 113 44.49 -6.42 -6.03
C LYS A 113 45.10 -7.82 -5.83
N LEU A 114 44.27 -8.85 -5.88
CA LEU A 114 44.72 -10.21 -5.71
C LEU A 114 45.49 -10.75 -6.93
N GLY A 115 45.16 -10.25 -8.11
CA GLY A 115 45.80 -10.66 -9.33
C GLY A 115 47.23 -10.17 -9.50
N LYS A 116 47.66 -9.35 -8.58
CA LYS A 116 49.04 -8.89 -8.57
C LYS A 116 49.93 -9.76 -7.71
#